data_39264046217b821b1c3a18d68017f2a5
#
_entry.id   39264046217b821b1c3a18d68017f2a5
#
_cell.length_a   1.000
_cell.length_b   1.000
_cell.length_c   1.000
_cell.angle_alpha   90.00
_cell.angle_beta   90.00
_cell.angle_gamma   90.00
#
_symmetry.space_group_name_H-M   'P 1'
#
loop_
_entity.id
_entity.type
_entity.pdbx_description
1 polymer ?
#
loop_
_entity_poly.entity_id
_entity_poly.type
_entity_poly.pdbx_seq_one_letter_code
_entity_poly.pdbx_strand_id
1 'polypeptide(L)'
;MTLPTLRYLALLLVLICLPLAAQEKAAAPTQPVKPALKITPGQVIIPFDRMQRPWGELISVDLATRTGTFRRESNDEIVSFTVMPYAELLHHATSGDLQDFRVGERAIFRLHENEKGEWVWLTYIQDEMNMLNGHKEFYHVDRLDLERGQIVCTQGIADKSYIREQGIVIGTDRDTHYWKAGEPAKFSDLKPGDMLRAKTHGVGKGKTRVAWEIFCDEASLLKFQSEQKAVHAARIAEQGAPGYIDEVAGKELSLTLFHEGEEQVKRLKAGGVVQVAPAGVDRTTSAEPVKAKVSSIKMQGRLCKVTLVLDSESAGFQPTKLARVWAEKK
;
A
#
# COMPACT_ATOMS: atom_id res chain seq x y z
N MET A 1 7.28 68.06 56.74
CA MET A 1 6.29 69.11 56.42
C MET A 1 5.39 68.62 55.32
N THR A 2 4.09 68.51 55.63
CA THR A 2 2.90 68.54 54.81
C THR A 2 2.69 67.38 53.79
N LEU A 3 1.87 66.39 54.20
CA LEU A 3 0.91 65.64 53.34
C LEU A 3 -0.09 66.58 52.72
N PRO A 4 -0.67 66.25 51.56
CA PRO A 4 -2.10 66.09 51.58
C PRO A 4 -2.68 64.92 50.74
N THR A 5 -3.64 64.28 51.39
CA THR A 5 -5.02 64.00 50.99
C THR A 5 -5.30 63.02 49.84
N LEU A 6 -5.71 61.89 50.32
CA LEU A 6 -6.50 60.83 49.71
C LEU A 6 -7.81 61.35 49.09
N ARG A 7 -8.11 61.10 47.82
CA ARG A 7 -9.44 61.20 47.24
C ARG A 7 -9.89 59.86 46.72
N TYR A 8 -10.87 59.28 47.40
CA TYR A 8 -11.61 58.09 46.99
C TYR A 8 -12.43 58.39 45.73
N LEU A 9 -12.24 57.60 44.67
CA LEU A 9 -13.17 57.56 43.52
C LEU A 9 -13.86 56.20 43.57
N ALA A 10 -15.13 56.20 44.00
CA ALA A 10 -16.00 55.05 43.98
C ALA A 10 -16.43 54.79 42.52
N LEU A 11 -15.98 53.67 41.94
CA LEU A 11 -16.41 53.22 40.64
C LEU A 11 -17.62 52.30 40.83
N LEU A 12 -18.78 52.77 40.39
CA LEU A 12 -20.03 52.02 40.40
C LEU A 12 -19.98 50.97 39.27
N LEU A 13 -19.88 49.67 39.62
CA LEU A 13 -19.94 48.57 38.69
C LEU A 13 -21.40 48.23 38.40
N VAL A 14 -21.93 48.69 37.26
CA VAL A 14 -23.25 48.30 36.78
C VAL A 14 -23.09 46.92 36.09
N LEU A 15 -23.54 45.87 36.76
CA LEU A 15 -23.67 44.54 36.19
C LEU A 15 -24.83 44.52 35.19
N ILE A 16 -24.56 44.58 33.92
CA ILE A 16 -25.51 44.32 32.85
C ILE A 16 -25.65 42.82 32.69
N CYS A 17 -26.68 42.21 33.27
CA CYS A 17 -27.09 40.84 32.94
C CYS A 17 -27.65 40.80 31.53
N LEU A 18 -26.85 40.43 30.56
CA LEU A 18 -27.33 40.04 29.23
C LEU A 18 -27.84 38.59 29.31
N PRO A 19 -29.05 38.30 28.80
CA PRO A 19 -29.52 36.91 28.71
C PRO A 19 -28.63 36.15 27.74
N LEU A 20 -28.02 35.03 28.19
CA LEU A 20 -27.37 34.05 27.35
C LEU A 20 -28.46 33.45 26.45
N ALA A 21 -28.59 33.98 25.23
CA ALA A 21 -29.37 33.30 24.20
C ALA A 21 -28.62 31.98 23.90
N ALA A 22 -29.29 30.89 24.26
CA ALA A 22 -28.83 29.55 23.87
C ALA A 22 -28.73 29.51 22.34
N GLN A 23 -27.50 29.55 21.83
CA GLN A 23 -27.22 29.37 20.41
C GLN A 23 -27.53 27.92 20.09
N GLU A 24 -28.72 27.68 19.56
CA GLU A 24 -29.12 26.38 19.02
C GLU A 24 -28.08 25.99 17.99
N LYS A 25 -27.28 24.95 18.33
CA LYS A 25 -26.23 24.42 17.49
C LYS A 25 -26.91 23.91 16.24
N ALA A 26 -26.91 24.70 15.17
CA ALA A 26 -27.41 24.27 13.87
C ALA A 26 -26.79 22.91 13.55
N ALA A 27 -27.67 21.92 13.39
CA ALA A 27 -27.22 20.58 12.97
C ALA A 27 -26.38 20.73 11.69
N ALA A 28 -25.15 20.26 11.72
CA ALA A 28 -24.30 20.25 10.54
C ALA A 28 -25.09 19.57 9.40
N PRO A 29 -25.06 20.12 8.17
CA PRO A 29 -25.78 19.52 7.06
C PRO A 29 -25.31 18.07 6.92
N THR A 30 -26.25 17.14 7.07
CA THR A 30 -26.02 15.71 6.82
C THR A 30 -25.55 15.58 5.38
N GLN A 31 -24.27 15.30 5.20
CA GLN A 31 -23.75 15.01 3.87
C GLN A 31 -24.54 13.82 3.31
N PRO A 32 -24.96 13.86 2.04
CA PRO A 32 -25.67 12.74 1.44
C PRO A 32 -24.82 11.49 1.58
N VAL A 33 -25.39 10.44 2.19
CA VAL A 33 -24.74 9.14 2.33
C VAL A 33 -24.45 8.64 0.92
N LYS A 34 -23.18 8.63 0.54
CA LYS A 34 -22.77 8.07 -0.74
C LYS A 34 -23.12 6.57 -0.78
N PRO A 35 -23.68 6.06 -1.87
CA PRO A 35 -24.04 4.64 -1.95
C PRO A 35 -22.82 3.77 -1.71
N ALA A 36 -23.02 2.64 -1.02
CA ALA A 36 -21.98 1.66 -0.75
C ALA A 36 -21.31 1.19 -2.05
N LEU A 37 -20.00 1.00 -2.01
CA LEU A 37 -19.25 0.45 -3.13
C LEU A 37 -19.60 -1.02 -3.28
N LYS A 38 -20.33 -1.38 -4.35
CA LYS A 38 -20.56 -2.78 -4.72
C LYS A 38 -19.42 -3.26 -5.60
N ILE A 39 -18.67 -4.26 -5.12
CA ILE A 39 -17.69 -4.95 -5.94
C ILE A 39 -18.45 -5.98 -6.78
N THR A 40 -18.49 -5.74 -8.08
CA THR A 40 -19.04 -6.69 -9.04
C THR A 40 -17.88 -7.49 -9.65
N PRO A 41 -17.98 -8.81 -9.77
CA PRO A 41 -16.99 -9.61 -10.46
C PRO A 41 -16.69 -9.04 -11.85
N GLY A 42 -15.44 -9.09 -12.26
CA GLY A 42 -14.99 -8.48 -13.50
C GLY A 42 -14.92 -6.95 -13.50
N GLN A 43 -15.33 -6.30 -12.42
CA GLN A 43 -15.21 -4.86 -12.24
C GLN A 43 -14.23 -4.57 -11.10
N VAL A 44 -13.04 -4.14 -11.44
CA VAL A 44 -12.15 -3.50 -10.50
C VAL A 44 -12.52 -2.03 -10.42
N ILE A 45 -13.45 -1.68 -9.54
CA ILE A 45 -13.87 -0.31 -9.32
C ILE A 45 -13.06 0.25 -8.17
N ILE A 46 -12.17 1.21 -8.47
CA ILE A 46 -11.43 1.96 -7.48
C ILE A 46 -11.82 3.43 -7.61
N PRO A 47 -12.89 3.87 -6.95
CA PRO A 47 -13.27 5.29 -6.98
C PRO A 47 -12.24 6.09 -6.17
N PHE A 48 -11.44 6.91 -6.86
CA PHE A 48 -10.37 7.71 -6.22
C PHE A 48 -10.91 8.74 -5.22
N ASP A 49 -12.15 9.17 -5.36
CA ASP A 49 -12.82 10.11 -4.46
C ASP A 49 -13.27 9.48 -3.13
N ARG A 50 -13.20 8.14 -3.03
CA ARG A 50 -13.64 7.36 -1.89
C ARG A 50 -12.56 6.45 -1.36
N MET A 51 -11.36 6.96 -1.22
CA MET A 51 -10.24 6.21 -0.63
C MET A 51 -9.49 7.05 0.40
N GLN A 52 -8.93 6.38 1.40
CA GLN A 52 -7.92 6.93 2.29
C GLN A 52 -6.54 6.42 1.89
N ARG A 53 -5.50 7.22 2.15
CA ARG A 53 -4.11 6.87 1.88
C ARG A 53 -3.23 7.18 3.10
N PRO A 54 -3.51 6.57 4.26
CA PRO A 54 -2.69 6.79 5.44
C PRO A 54 -1.30 6.16 5.29
N TRP A 55 -0.30 6.81 5.85
CA TRP A 55 0.94 6.20 6.25
C TRP A 55 0.73 5.42 7.54
N GLY A 56 1.43 4.32 7.71
CA GLY A 56 1.38 3.54 8.94
C GLY A 56 2.45 2.46 9.01
N GLU A 57 2.53 1.87 10.18
CA GLU A 57 3.39 0.73 10.50
C GLU A 57 2.56 -0.55 10.46
N LEU A 58 2.99 -1.54 9.68
CA LEU A 58 2.34 -2.85 9.63
C LEU A 58 2.50 -3.56 10.97
N ILE A 59 1.39 -3.92 11.62
CA ILE A 59 1.39 -4.54 12.95
C ILE A 59 1.21 -6.06 12.87
N SER A 60 0.36 -6.52 11.97
CA SER A 60 0.12 -7.94 11.79
C SER A 60 -0.35 -8.26 10.39
N VAL A 61 -0.08 -9.49 9.94
CA VAL A 61 -0.64 -10.07 8.72
C VAL A 61 -1.08 -11.51 8.99
N ASP A 62 -2.19 -11.88 8.37
CA ASP A 62 -2.66 -13.25 8.25
C ASP A 62 -2.72 -13.60 6.76
N LEU A 63 -1.82 -14.46 6.31
CA LEU A 63 -1.71 -14.85 4.91
C LEU A 63 -2.86 -15.75 4.46
N ALA A 64 -3.43 -16.53 5.37
CA ALA A 64 -4.52 -17.47 5.06
C ALA A 64 -5.83 -16.72 4.78
N THR A 65 -6.14 -15.70 5.57
CA THR A 65 -7.34 -14.87 5.40
C THR A 65 -7.07 -13.62 4.57
N ARG A 66 -5.80 -13.32 4.28
CA ARG A 66 -5.32 -12.09 3.62
C ARG A 66 -5.82 -10.83 4.32
N THR A 67 -5.73 -10.83 5.64
CA THR A 67 -6.07 -9.71 6.50
C THR A 67 -4.86 -9.21 7.26
N GLY A 68 -4.98 -8.08 7.92
CA GLY A 68 -3.94 -7.57 8.79
C GLY A 68 -4.38 -6.32 9.54
N THR A 69 -3.44 -5.77 10.30
CA THR A 69 -3.61 -4.50 11.01
C THR A 69 -2.39 -3.62 10.79
N PHE A 70 -2.60 -2.32 10.76
CA PHE A 70 -1.53 -1.35 10.78
C PHE A 70 -1.82 -0.23 11.79
N ARG A 71 -0.77 0.40 12.32
CA ARG A 71 -0.87 1.59 13.16
C ARG A 71 -0.75 2.81 12.27
N ARG A 72 -1.78 3.66 12.27
CA ARG A 72 -1.78 4.93 11.53
C ARG A 72 -0.77 5.90 12.12
N GLU A 73 0.13 6.43 11.30
CA GLU A 73 1.21 7.34 11.75
C GLU A 73 0.70 8.65 12.34
N SER A 74 -0.43 9.16 11.86
CA SER A 74 -0.96 10.47 12.25
C SER A 74 -1.59 10.53 13.66
N ASN A 75 -2.12 9.41 14.15
CA ASN A 75 -2.92 9.39 15.39
C ASN A 75 -2.76 8.11 16.24
N ASP A 76 -1.82 7.21 15.88
CA ASP A 76 -1.58 5.91 16.52
C ASP A 76 -2.78 4.94 16.53
N GLU A 77 -3.83 5.23 15.76
CA GLU A 77 -5.00 4.36 15.61
C GLU A 77 -4.59 3.02 14.97
N ILE A 78 -5.07 1.91 15.54
CA ILE A 78 -4.93 0.58 14.94
C ILE A 78 -6.10 0.35 13.99
N VAL A 79 -5.79 0.15 12.72
CA VAL A 79 -6.75 -0.06 11.65
C VAL A 79 -6.62 -1.47 11.11
N SER A 80 -7.72 -2.22 11.08
CA SER A 80 -7.79 -3.53 10.43
C SER A 80 -8.04 -3.40 8.94
N PHE A 81 -7.49 -4.32 8.15
CA PHE A 81 -7.74 -4.36 6.72
C PHE A 81 -7.94 -5.78 6.19
N THR A 82 -8.67 -5.87 5.08
CA THR A 82 -8.76 -7.06 4.24
C THR A 82 -8.20 -6.74 2.86
N VAL A 83 -7.24 -7.54 2.40
CA VAL A 83 -6.62 -7.35 1.08
C VAL A 83 -7.60 -7.81 0.01
N MET A 84 -7.97 -6.90 -0.88
CA MET A 84 -8.82 -7.23 -2.00
C MET A 84 -8.08 -8.13 -2.99
N PRO A 85 -8.74 -9.09 -3.65
CA PRO A 85 -8.08 -10.03 -4.55
C PRO A 85 -7.27 -9.39 -5.67
N TYR A 86 -7.70 -8.22 -6.14
CA TYR A 86 -7.05 -7.42 -7.19
C TYR A 86 -6.13 -6.31 -6.64
N ALA A 87 -5.85 -6.32 -5.32
CA ALA A 87 -4.98 -5.30 -4.73
C ALA A 87 -3.57 -5.34 -5.33
N GLU A 88 -3.01 -4.15 -5.55
CA GLU A 88 -1.62 -4.01 -5.94
C GLU A 88 -0.76 -3.89 -4.68
N LEU A 89 0.16 -4.83 -4.51
CA LEU A 89 1.11 -4.84 -3.41
C LEU A 89 2.50 -4.59 -4.00
N LEU A 90 3.10 -3.45 -3.65
CA LEU A 90 4.36 -2.99 -4.21
C LEU A 90 5.45 -2.94 -3.14
N HIS A 91 6.50 -3.72 -3.36
CA HIS A 91 7.62 -3.89 -2.45
C HIS A 91 8.93 -3.73 -3.22
N HIS A 92 9.93 -3.03 -2.65
CA HIS A 92 11.21 -2.73 -3.32
C HIS A 92 11.04 -2.14 -4.74
N ALA A 93 10.10 -1.20 -4.89
CA ALA A 93 9.80 -0.51 -6.15
C ALA A 93 9.31 -1.42 -7.29
N THR A 94 8.75 -2.60 -6.99
CA THR A 94 8.16 -3.53 -7.96
C THR A 94 6.99 -4.31 -7.35
N SER A 95 6.40 -5.25 -8.10
CA SER A 95 5.31 -6.08 -7.58
C SER A 95 5.79 -7.03 -6.48
N GLY A 96 4.97 -7.17 -5.46
CA GLY A 96 5.16 -8.08 -4.34
C GLY A 96 3.88 -8.81 -3.95
N ASP A 97 3.87 -9.41 -2.77
CA ASP A 97 2.71 -9.98 -2.13
C ASP A 97 2.76 -9.68 -0.63
N LEU A 98 1.66 -9.93 0.09
CA LEU A 98 1.53 -9.62 1.52
C LEU A 98 2.67 -10.20 2.38
N GLN A 99 3.15 -11.39 2.02
CA GLN A 99 4.26 -12.08 2.69
C GLN A 99 5.62 -11.42 2.51
N ASP A 100 5.76 -10.47 1.56
CA ASP A 100 7.02 -9.76 1.33
C ASP A 100 7.19 -8.58 2.30
N PHE A 101 6.11 -8.13 2.95
CA PHE A 101 6.14 -7.06 3.93
C PHE A 101 6.46 -7.57 5.33
N ARG A 102 7.31 -6.87 6.04
CA ARG A 102 7.67 -7.20 7.43
C ARG A 102 6.72 -6.50 8.41
N VAL A 103 6.38 -7.20 9.50
CA VAL A 103 5.75 -6.55 10.67
C VAL A 103 6.68 -5.47 11.20
N GLY A 104 6.13 -4.28 11.46
CA GLY A 104 6.89 -3.07 11.81
C GLY A 104 7.24 -2.18 10.61
N GLU A 105 7.10 -2.66 9.37
CA GLU A 105 7.44 -1.90 8.17
C GLU A 105 6.51 -0.71 7.96
N ARG A 106 7.09 0.44 7.63
CA ARG A 106 6.36 1.64 7.25
C ARG A 106 5.91 1.57 5.79
N ALA A 107 4.61 1.74 5.56
CA ALA A 107 4.01 1.67 4.23
C ALA A 107 2.86 2.68 4.07
N ILE A 108 2.43 2.89 2.83
CA ILE A 108 1.18 3.58 2.50
C ILE A 108 0.11 2.52 2.25
N PHE A 109 -1.03 2.67 2.93
CA PHE A 109 -2.19 1.80 2.80
C PHE A 109 -3.29 2.56 2.06
N ARG A 110 -3.79 2.02 0.94
CA ARG A 110 -4.96 2.58 0.26
C ARG A 110 -6.19 1.78 0.66
N LEU A 111 -7.06 2.42 1.44
CA LEU A 111 -8.27 1.82 1.98
C LEU A 111 -9.51 2.38 1.30
N HIS A 112 -10.50 1.51 1.14
CA HIS A 112 -11.85 1.85 0.71
C HIS A 112 -12.87 1.43 1.76
N GLU A 113 -14.01 2.10 1.75
CA GLU A 113 -15.13 1.76 2.63
C GLU A 113 -15.77 0.43 2.22
N ASN A 114 -16.16 -0.35 3.23
CA ASN A 114 -17.07 -1.47 3.05
C ASN A 114 -18.54 -0.97 2.99
N GLU A 115 -19.48 -1.90 2.92
CA GLU A 115 -20.92 -1.59 2.89
C GLU A 115 -21.43 -0.88 4.16
N LYS A 116 -20.69 -0.98 5.27
CA LYS A 116 -20.99 -0.34 6.55
C LYS A 116 -20.34 1.05 6.69
N GLY A 117 -19.55 1.47 5.70
CA GLY A 117 -18.79 2.72 5.75
C GLY A 117 -17.49 2.63 6.55
N GLU A 118 -16.99 1.42 6.83
CA GLU A 118 -15.74 1.18 7.53
C GLU A 118 -14.59 1.11 6.51
N TRP A 119 -13.46 1.77 6.79
CA TRP A 119 -12.28 1.85 5.92
C TRP A 119 -11.38 0.61 6.10
N VAL A 120 -11.79 -0.51 5.52
CA VAL A 120 -11.16 -1.83 5.75
C VAL A 120 -10.68 -2.52 4.48
N TRP A 121 -11.13 -2.13 3.28
CA TRP A 121 -10.74 -2.81 2.05
C TRP A 121 -9.43 -2.26 1.52
N LEU A 122 -8.36 -3.04 1.62
CA LEU A 122 -7.05 -2.69 1.10
C LEU A 122 -6.98 -3.02 -0.40
N THR A 123 -6.82 -2.00 -1.24
CA THR A 123 -6.65 -2.16 -2.69
C THR A 123 -5.22 -1.86 -3.15
N TYR A 124 -4.39 -1.35 -2.25
CA TYR A 124 -3.01 -1.01 -2.56
C TYR A 124 -2.21 -0.87 -1.28
N ILE A 125 -1.02 -1.44 -1.26
CA ILE A 125 0.02 -1.18 -0.27
C ILE A 125 1.34 -0.94 -0.99
N GLN A 126 2.11 0.04 -0.55
CA GLN A 126 3.47 0.27 -1.03
C GLN A 126 4.41 0.61 0.10
N ASP A 127 5.59 0.04 0.06
CA ASP A 127 6.68 0.40 0.95
C ASP A 127 7.26 1.79 0.64
N GLU A 128 8.15 2.29 1.51
CA GLU A 128 8.83 3.57 1.30
C GLU A 128 9.67 3.59 0.03
N MET A 129 10.29 2.46 -0.34
CA MET A 129 11.13 2.38 -1.54
C MET A 129 10.32 2.60 -2.81
N ASN A 130 9.12 1.99 -2.88
CA ASN A 130 8.23 2.19 -4.01
C ASN A 130 7.75 3.65 -4.10
N MET A 131 7.41 4.25 -2.96
CA MET A 131 6.97 5.64 -2.91
C MET A 131 8.09 6.60 -3.34
N LEU A 132 9.28 6.48 -2.75
CA LEU A 132 10.43 7.33 -3.07
C LEU A 132 10.83 7.18 -4.54
N ASN A 133 10.88 5.94 -5.06
CA ASN A 133 11.22 5.68 -6.45
C ASN A 133 10.16 6.23 -7.42
N GLY A 134 8.88 6.03 -7.13
CA GLY A 134 7.78 6.52 -7.96
C GLY A 134 7.72 8.05 -8.07
N HIS A 135 8.11 8.75 -7.02
CA HIS A 135 8.21 10.20 -6.99
C HIS A 135 9.60 10.75 -7.39
N LYS A 136 10.57 9.87 -7.66
CA LYS A 136 11.99 10.23 -7.91
C LYS A 136 12.60 11.02 -6.75
N GLU A 137 12.18 10.71 -5.53
CA GLU A 137 12.63 11.35 -4.31
C GLU A 137 13.74 10.58 -3.63
N PHE A 138 14.54 11.32 -2.86
CA PHE A 138 15.65 10.85 -2.05
C PHE A 138 15.61 11.52 -0.69
N TYR A 139 16.25 10.93 0.28
CA TYR A 139 16.71 11.58 1.49
C TYR A 139 18.12 12.14 1.23
N HIS A 140 18.25 13.47 1.13
CA HIS A 140 19.53 14.14 1.05
C HIS A 140 20.11 14.26 2.44
N VAL A 141 21.29 13.69 2.67
CA VAL A 141 21.97 13.75 3.95
C VAL A 141 22.45 15.19 4.21
N ASP A 142 21.85 15.85 5.19
CA ASP A 142 22.25 17.21 5.60
C ASP A 142 23.39 17.14 6.63
N ARG A 143 23.29 16.25 7.61
CA ARG A 143 24.33 15.96 8.60
C ARG A 143 24.16 14.56 9.21
N LEU A 144 25.25 14.07 9.78
CA LEU A 144 25.31 12.82 10.53
C LEU A 144 25.57 13.13 12.00
N ASP A 145 24.82 12.48 12.90
CA ASP A 145 25.08 12.47 14.34
C ASP A 145 25.67 11.08 14.67
N LEU A 146 27.00 11.03 14.72
CA LEU A 146 27.74 9.78 14.92
C LEU A 146 27.54 9.21 16.33
N GLU A 147 27.34 10.07 17.32
CA GLU A 147 27.17 9.64 18.72
C GLU A 147 25.80 8.95 18.92
N ARG A 148 24.77 9.45 18.23
CA ARG A 148 23.40 8.95 18.33
C ARG A 148 23.03 7.97 17.24
N GLY A 149 23.90 7.75 16.24
CA GLY A 149 23.58 6.96 15.06
C GLY A 149 22.38 7.53 14.29
N GLN A 150 22.36 8.85 14.04
CA GLN A 150 21.24 9.51 13.38
C GLN A 150 21.68 10.21 12.10
N ILE A 151 20.80 10.17 11.12
CA ILE A 151 20.93 10.85 9.85
C ILE A 151 19.87 11.95 9.81
N VAL A 152 20.27 13.20 9.69
CA VAL A 152 19.34 14.32 9.46
C VAL A 152 19.29 14.59 7.97
N CYS A 153 18.08 14.59 7.43
CA CYS A 153 17.84 14.59 5.99
C CYS A 153 16.81 15.64 5.56
N THR A 154 16.93 16.02 4.30
CA THR A 154 15.88 16.70 3.53
C THR A 154 15.33 15.74 2.48
N GLN A 155 14.01 15.49 2.46
CA GLN A 155 13.35 14.69 1.44
C GLN A 155 12.97 15.55 0.24
N GLY A 156 13.39 15.17 -0.96
CA GLY A 156 13.10 15.87 -2.20
C GLY A 156 13.65 15.14 -3.41
N ILE A 157 13.45 15.72 -4.60
CA ILE A 157 14.05 15.21 -5.84
C ILE A 157 15.54 15.52 -5.91
N ALA A 158 16.26 14.89 -6.83
CA ALA A 158 17.73 14.91 -6.88
C ALA A 158 18.36 16.31 -6.92
N ASP A 159 17.79 17.24 -7.68
CA ASP A 159 18.27 18.63 -7.82
C ASP A 159 17.71 19.59 -6.76
N LYS A 160 16.89 19.07 -5.80
CA LYS A 160 16.20 19.85 -4.77
C LYS A 160 15.28 20.96 -5.29
N SER A 161 14.89 20.96 -6.56
CA SER A 161 13.90 21.91 -7.09
C SER A 161 12.49 21.68 -6.50
N TYR A 162 12.27 20.48 -5.94
CA TYR A 162 11.12 20.15 -5.11
C TYR A 162 11.59 19.52 -3.80
N ILE A 163 11.17 20.10 -2.69
CA ILE A 163 11.43 19.59 -1.33
C ILE A 163 10.07 19.25 -0.71
N ARG A 164 9.93 18.02 -0.23
CA ARG A 164 8.73 17.56 0.46
C ARG A 164 8.78 17.90 1.93
N GLU A 165 9.90 17.61 2.59
CA GLU A 165 10.07 17.75 4.04
C GLU A 165 11.53 17.98 4.37
N GLN A 166 11.80 18.83 5.37
CA GLN A 166 13.15 19.12 5.87
C GLN A 166 13.29 18.71 7.32
N GLY A 167 14.52 18.45 7.75
CA GLY A 167 14.82 18.13 9.13
C GLY A 167 14.33 16.75 9.59
N ILE A 168 14.11 15.84 8.66
CA ILE A 168 13.75 14.45 8.97
C ILE A 168 14.93 13.81 9.70
N VAL A 169 14.64 13.17 10.83
CA VAL A 169 15.63 12.39 11.59
C VAL A 169 15.35 10.91 11.37
N ILE A 170 16.34 10.23 10.78
CA ILE A 170 16.32 8.76 10.62
C ILE A 170 17.35 8.21 11.60
N GLY A 171 16.89 7.48 12.62
CA GLY A 171 17.73 6.72 13.52
C GLY A 171 18.26 5.47 12.85
N THR A 172 19.41 5.02 13.32
CA THR A 172 20.00 3.74 12.93
C THR A 172 20.39 2.95 14.18
N ASP A 173 20.40 1.64 14.09
CA ASP A 173 20.77 0.75 15.16
C ASP A 173 21.64 -0.40 14.63
N ARG A 174 21.92 -1.42 15.49
CA ARG A 174 22.72 -2.59 15.10
C ARG A 174 22.08 -3.45 14.02
N ASP A 175 20.75 -3.34 13.85
CA ASP A 175 19.98 -4.13 12.90
C ASP A 175 19.73 -3.37 11.58
N THR A 176 20.29 -2.14 11.47
CA THR A 176 20.26 -1.34 10.24
C THR A 176 21.28 -1.86 9.23
N HIS A 177 20.81 -2.22 8.04
CA HIS A 177 21.65 -2.66 6.93
C HIS A 177 21.88 -1.50 5.94
N TYR A 178 23.11 -1.38 5.46
CA TYR A 178 23.51 -0.35 4.48
C TYR A 178 23.96 -1.05 3.19
N TRP A 179 23.56 -0.49 2.07
CA TRP A 179 23.86 -1.04 0.73
C TRP A 179 24.45 0.04 -0.16
N LYS A 180 25.61 -0.25 -0.74
CA LYS A 180 26.31 0.64 -1.68
C LYS A 180 26.90 -0.19 -2.82
N ALA A 181 26.61 0.22 -4.06
CA ALA A 181 26.97 -0.53 -5.28
C ALA A 181 26.48 -2.00 -5.25
N GLY A 182 25.34 -2.24 -4.58
CA GLY A 182 24.74 -3.57 -4.41
C GLY A 182 25.41 -4.44 -3.35
N GLU A 183 26.42 -3.94 -2.61
CA GLU A 183 27.16 -4.68 -1.59
C GLU A 183 26.89 -4.08 -0.20
N PRO A 184 27.11 -4.86 0.90
CA PRO A 184 27.02 -4.35 2.26
C PRO A 184 27.97 -3.18 2.50
N ALA A 185 27.45 -2.14 3.16
CA ALA A 185 28.20 -0.93 3.53
C ALA A 185 28.02 -0.64 5.03
N LYS A 186 28.53 0.51 5.51
CA LYS A 186 28.49 0.91 6.91
C LYS A 186 28.01 2.37 7.05
N PHE A 187 27.53 2.72 8.25
CA PHE A 187 27.18 4.09 8.59
C PHE A 187 28.32 5.09 8.29
N SER A 188 29.56 4.69 8.57
CA SER A 188 30.78 5.50 8.33
C SER A 188 31.05 5.81 6.85
N ASP A 189 30.38 5.11 5.93
CA ASP A 189 30.55 5.33 4.48
C ASP A 189 29.62 6.44 3.95
N LEU A 190 28.72 6.92 4.82
CA LEU A 190 27.85 8.05 4.54
C LEU A 190 28.55 9.37 4.81
N LYS A 191 28.16 10.41 4.06
CA LYS A 191 28.65 11.78 4.24
C LYS A 191 27.55 12.80 3.93
N PRO A 192 27.61 14.00 4.48
CA PRO A 192 26.74 15.11 4.07
C PRO A 192 26.80 15.33 2.56
N GLY A 193 25.62 15.51 1.95
CA GLY A 193 25.46 15.64 0.50
C GLY A 193 25.11 14.32 -0.21
N ASP A 194 25.25 13.17 0.42
CA ASP A 194 24.80 11.91 -0.17
C ASP A 194 23.28 11.91 -0.35
N MET A 195 22.83 11.22 -1.39
CA MET A 195 21.41 10.93 -1.64
C MET A 195 21.16 9.46 -1.34
N LEU A 196 20.23 9.18 -0.47
CA LEU A 196 19.88 7.80 -0.09
C LEU A 196 18.38 7.56 -0.13
N ARG A 197 18.00 6.30 -0.12
CA ARG A 197 16.64 5.86 0.19
C ARG A 197 16.70 4.94 1.41
N ALA A 198 15.64 4.95 2.21
CA ALA A 198 15.58 4.15 3.42
C ALA A 198 14.23 3.46 3.55
N LYS A 199 14.25 2.24 4.09
CA LYS A 199 13.07 1.57 4.63
C LYS A 199 13.10 1.74 6.13
N THR A 200 12.03 2.29 6.69
CA THR A 200 11.97 2.63 8.11
C THR A 200 10.87 1.86 8.85
N HIS A 201 11.00 1.82 10.16
CA HIS A 201 10.05 1.22 11.10
C HIS A 201 9.93 2.10 12.36
N GLY A 202 9.15 1.62 13.34
CA GLY A 202 9.00 2.32 14.63
C GLY A 202 8.29 3.66 14.52
N VAL A 203 7.55 3.88 13.43
CA VAL A 203 6.82 5.11 13.16
C VAL A 203 5.57 5.21 14.02
N GLY A 204 5.22 6.43 14.41
CA GLY A 204 4.04 6.78 15.17
C GLY A 204 4.15 8.23 15.58
N LYS A 205 3.10 8.78 16.17
CA LYS A 205 3.07 10.17 16.57
C LYS A 205 4.22 10.49 17.55
N GLY A 206 5.13 11.36 17.12
CA GLY A 206 6.28 11.79 17.93
C GLY A 206 7.41 10.76 18.06
N LYS A 207 7.38 9.65 17.32
CA LYS A 207 8.45 8.66 17.27
C LYS A 207 9.48 9.00 16.20
N THR A 208 10.75 8.73 16.50
CA THR A 208 11.82 8.79 15.50
C THR A 208 11.72 7.56 14.59
N ARG A 209 11.78 7.77 13.28
CA ARG A 209 11.91 6.67 12.31
C ARG A 209 13.27 6.01 12.50
N VAL A 210 13.30 4.69 12.52
CA VAL A 210 14.55 3.91 12.57
C VAL A 210 14.66 3.14 11.26
N ALA A 211 15.81 3.21 10.61
CA ALA A 211 16.01 2.50 9.35
C ALA A 211 16.31 1.01 9.58
N TRP A 212 15.66 0.15 8.81
CA TRP A 212 16.10 -1.24 8.62
C TRP A 212 17.11 -1.35 7.49
N GLU A 213 16.86 -0.62 6.40
CA GLU A 213 17.68 -0.68 5.19
C GLU A 213 17.94 0.73 4.68
N ILE A 214 19.18 1.00 4.32
CA ILE A 214 19.61 2.26 3.72
C ILE A 214 20.31 1.93 2.40
N PHE A 215 19.77 2.44 1.32
CA PHE A 215 20.31 2.32 -0.04
C PHE A 215 21.04 3.61 -0.39
N CYS A 216 22.37 3.52 -0.41
CA CYS A 216 23.24 4.68 -0.60
C CYS A 216 23.36 5.12 -2.07
N ASP A 217 22.81 4.34 -3.00
CA ASP A 217 22.86 4.60 -4.44
C ASP A 217 21.74 3.86 -5.20
N GLU A 218 21.57 4.24 -6.46
CA GLU A 218 20.58 3.66 -7.36
C GLU A 218 20.90 2.18 -7.71
N ALA A 219 22.18 1.82 -7.80
CA ALA A 219 22.60 0.45 -8.15
C ALA A 219 22.11 -0.55 -7.08
N SER A 220 22.19 -0.16 -5.81
CA SER A 220 21.68 -0.97 -4.69
C SER A 220 20.16 -1.14 -4.78
N LEU A 221 19.41 -0.08 -5.06
CA LEU A 221 17.96 -0.18 -5.26
C LEU A 221 17.62 -1.12 -6.41
N LEU A 222 18.27 -0.96 -7.57
CA LEU A 222 18.04 -1.79 -8.76
C LEU A 222 18.31 -3.28 -8.51
N LYS A 223 19.31 -3.60 -7.70
CA LYS A 223 19.58 -4.98 -7.29
C LYS A 223 18.39 -5.57 -6.53
N PHE A 224 17.94 -4.91 -5.46
CA PHE A 224 16.80 -5.37 -4.66
C PHE A 224 15.48 -5.41 -5.44
N GLN A 225 15.25 -4.42 -6.31
CA GLN A 225 14.12 -4.43 -7.23
C GLN A 225 14.15 -5.66 -8.17
N SER A 226 15.33 -5.99 -8.72
CA SER A 226 15.50 -7.14 -9.60
C SER A 226 15.25 -8.47 -8.86
N GLU A 227 15.78 -8.60 -7.64
CA GLU A 227 15.56 -9.76 -6.77
C GLU A 227 14.08 -9.93 -6.43
N GLN A 228 13.42 -8.87 -5.99
CA GLN A 228 11.98 -8.88 -5.69
C GLN A 228 11.15 -9.25 -6.93
N LYS A 229 11.49 -8.69 -8.10
CA LYS A 229 10.85 -9.03 -9.38
C LYS A 229 11.00 -10.51 -9.72
N ALA A 230 12.17 -11.08 -9.50
CA ALA A 230 12.42 -12.49 -9.74
C ALA A 230 11.62 -13.39 -8.79
N VAL A 231 11.56 -13.03 -7.49
CA VAL A 231 10.75 -13.74 -6.48
C VAL A 231 9.26 -13.70 -6.84
N HIS A 232 8.75 -12.53 -7.21
CA HIS A 232 7.35 -12.38 -7.63
C HIS A 232 7.06 -13.18 -8.90
N ALA A 233 7.91 -13.11 -9.92
CA ALA A 233 7.74 -13.86 -11.17
C ALA A 233 7.75 -15.39 -10.94
N ALA A 234 8.63 -15.89 -10.06
CA ALA A 234 8.65 -17.31 -9.69
C ALA A 234 7.35 -17.73 -9.00
N ARG A 235 6.84 -16.92 -8.07
CA ARG A 235 5.56 -17.14 -7.38
C ARG A 235 4.41 -17.21 -8.36
N ILE A 236 4.30 -16.27 -9.29
CA ILE A 236 3.24 -16.26 -10.31
C ILE A 236 3.40 -17.43 -11.30
N ALA A 237 4.62 -17.85 -11.60
CA ALA A 237 4.87 -19.03 -12.44
C ALA A 237 4.39 -20.33 -11.76
N GLU A 238 4.54 -20.42 -10.46
CA GLU A 238 4.09 -21.55 -9.64
C GLU A 238 2.57 -21.51 -9.41
N GLN A 239 2.04 -20.38 -8.95
CA GLN A 239 0.65 -20.24 -8.53
C GLN A 239 -0.33 -19.91 -9.65
N GLY A 240 0.14 -19.51 -10.84
CA GLY A 240 -0.69 -19.02 -11.94
C GLY A 240 -1.14 -17.57 -11.80
N ALA A 241 -1.58 -16.97 -12.89
CA ALA A 241 -2.18 -15.64 -12.89
C ALA A 241 -3.53 -15.65 -12.17
N PRO A 242 -3.74 -14.80 -11.17
CA PRO A 242 -5.01 -14.75 -10.46
C PRO A 242 -6.04 -13.92 -11.21
N GLY A 243 -7.32 -14.27 -11.01
CA GLY A 243 -8.44 -13.52 -11.55
C GLY A 243 -9.76 -13.86 -10.92
N TYR A 244 -10.79 -13.05 -11.25
CA TYR A 244 -12.17 -13.38 -10.94
C TYR A 244 -12.78 -14.24 -12.05
N ILE A 245 -13.68 -15.15 -11.64
CA ILE A 245 -14.59 -15.84 -12.54
C ILE A 245 -15.78 -14.92 -12.75
N ASP A 246 -15.92 -14.38 -13.96
CA ASP A 246 -17.01 -13.50 -14.33
C ASP A 246 -18.28 -14.30 -14.65
N GLU A 247 -18.14 -15.39 -15.44
CA GLU A 247 -19.24 -16.20 -15.91
C GLU A 247 -18.79 -17.66 -16.12
N VAL A 248 -19.74 -18.57 -15.94
CA VAL A 248 -19.60 -20.00 -16.22
C VAL A 248 -20.81 -20.45 -17.07
N ALA A 249 -20.59 -20.84 -18.31
CA ALA A 249 -21.64 -21.30 -19.24
C ALA A 249 -21.25 -22.66 -19.83
N GLY A 250 -21.69 -23.75 -19.20
CA GLY A 250 -21.29 -25.09 -19.60
C GLY A 250 -19.78 -25.30 -19.49
N LYS A 251 -19.11 -25.46 -20.63
CA LYS A 251 -17.64 -25.55 -20.71
C LYS A 251 -16.95 -24.19 -20.90
N GLU A 252 -17.69 -23.13 -21.11
CA GLU A 252 -17.12 -21.80 -21.29
C GLU A 252 -16.95 -21.11 -19.95
N LEU A 253 -15.77 -20.54 -19.74
CA LEU A 253 -15.36 -19.86 -18.53
C LEU A 253 -14.81 -18.48 -18.89
N SER A 254 -15.49 -17.42 -18.46
CA SER A 254 -15.01 -16.04 -18.62
C SER A 254 -14.34 -15.55 -17.34
N LEU A 255 -13.14 -14.99 -17.47
CA LEU A 255 -12.32 -14.53 -16.36
C LEU A 255 -11.82 -13.11 -16.58
N THR A 256 -11.69 -12.36 -15.49
CA THR A 256 -10.90 -11.12 -15.44
C THR A 256 -9.62 -11.37 -14.65
N LEU A 257 -8.50 -11.48 -15.35
CA LEU A 257 -7.17 -11.66 -14.75
C LEU A 257 -6.61 -10.33 -14.25
N PHE A 258 -5.94 -10.36 -13.08
CA PHE A 258 -5.40 -9.20 -12.42
C PHE A 258 -4.00 -8.85 -12.92
N HIS A 259 -3.61 -7.59 -12.69
CA HIS A 259 -2.34 -7.04 -13.14
C HIS A 259 -1.11 -7.81 -12.61
N GLU A 260 -1.14 -8.33 -11.39
CA GLU A 260 -0.02 -9.09 -10.83
C GLU A 260 0.37 -10.32 -11.66
N GLY A 261 -0.58 -10.86 -12.44
CA GLY A 261 -0.37 -11.96 -13.37
C GLY A 261 0.13 -11.56 -14.76
N GLU A 262 0.53 -10.30 -14.99
CA GLU A 262 0.85 -9.74 -16.32
C GLU A 262 1.81 -10.59 -17.13
N GLU A 263 2.84 -11.15 -16.51
CA GLU A 263 3.83 -12.00 -17.23
C GLU A 263 3.24 -13.32 -17.74
N GLN A 264 2.26 -13.89 -17.04
CA GLN A 264 1.50 -15.04 -17.55
C GLN A 264 0.53 -14.60 -18.66
N VAL A 265 -0.14 -13.46 -18.45
CA VAL A 265 -1.10 -12.89 -19.41
C VAL A 265 -0.42 -12.60 -20.77
N LYS A 266 0.79 -12.06 -20.80
CA LYS A 266 1.57 -11.80 -22.03
C LYS A 266 1.84 -13.08 -22.84
N ARG A 267 1.82 -14.24 -22.19
CA ARG A 267 2.05 -15.54 -22.84
C ARG A 267 0.78 -16.17 -23.40
N LEU A 268 -0.40 -15.69 -22.99
CA LEU A 268 -1.68 -16.18 -23.50
C LEU A 268 -1.84 -15.82 -24.99
N LYS A 269 -2.39 -16.75 -25.75
CA LYS A 269 -2.72 -16.55 -27.18
C LYS A 269 -4.07 -17.18 -27.48
N ALA A 270 -4.88 -16.53 -28.31
CA ALA A 270 -6.11 -17.15 -28.83
C ALA A 270 -5.77 -18.48 -29.52
N GLY A 271 -6.55 -19.51 -29.21
CA GLY A 271 -6.30 -20.88 -29.66
C GLY A 271 -5.25 -21.64 -28.84
N GLY A 272 -4.47 -20.98 -27.97
CA GLY A 272 -3.50 -21.62 -27.12
C GLY A 272 -4.13 -22.44 -25.99
N VAL A 273 -3.37 -23.43 -25.49
CA VAL A 273 -3.77 -24.25 -24.34
C VAL A 273 -3.25 -23.61 -23.05
N VAL A 274 -4.08 -23.69 -22.02
CA VAL A 274 -3.76 -23.21 -20.66
C VAL A 274 -4.23 -24.24 -19.65
N GLN A 275 -3.74 -24.10 -18.41
CA GLN A 275 -4.34 -24.76 -17.26
C GLN A 275 -5.12 -23.73 -16.45
N VAL A 276 -6.23 -24.13 -15.83
CA VAL A 276 -7.05 -23.28 -14.98
C VAL A 276 -7.57 -24.07 -13.80
N ALA A 277 -7.55 -23.47 -12.61
CA ALA A 277 -8.10 -24.06 -11.39
C ALA A 277 -8.88 -23.02 -10.58
N PRO A 278 -9.96 -23.40 -9.88
CA PRO A 278 -10.59 -22.55 -8.88
C PRO A 278 -9.64 -22.35 -7.70
N ALA A 279 -9.70 -21.17 -7.06
CA ALA A 279 -8.80 -20.80 -5.98
C ALA A 279 -9.54 -20.13 -4.80
N GLY A 280 -8.98 -20.27 -3.60
CA GLY A 280 -9.40 -19.59 -2.39
C GLY A 280 -8.81 -18.17 -2.27
N VAL A 281 -9.25 -17.45 -1.25
CA VAL A 281 -8.72 -16.11 -0.92
C VAL A 281 -7.26 -16.15 -0.48
N ASP A 282 -6.83 -17.25 0.11
CA ASP A 282 -5.46 -17.57 0.49
C ASP A 282 -4.52 -17.82 -0.71
N ARG A 283 -5.06 -17.76 -1.93
CA ARG A 283 -4.37 -18.00 -3.19
C ARG A 283 -4.02 -19.46 -3.49
N THR A 284 -4.42 -20.39 -2.65
CA THR A 284 -4.29 -21.82 -2.94
C THR A 284 -5.38 -22.29 -3.90
N THR A 285 -5.08 -23.26 -4.73
CA THR A 285 -6.09 -23.89 -5.60
C THR A 285 -6.94 -24.85 -4.76
N SER A 286 -8.25 -24.83 -4.99
CA SER A 286 -9.20 -25.71 -4.33
C SER A 286 -9.47 -27.02 -5.07
N ALA A 287 -8.90 -27.17 -6.28
CA ALA A 287 -8.96 -28.37 -7.11
C ALA A 287 -7.74 -28.47 -8.02
N GLU A 288 -7.49 -29.64 -8.58
CA GLU A 288 -6.47 -29.84 -9.61
C GLU A 288 -6.75 -29.00 -10.86
N PRO A 289 -5.69 -28.41 -11.47
CA PRO A 289 -5.82 -27.66 -12.69
C PRO A 289 -6.37 -28.51 -13.85
N VAL A 290 -7.35 -27.96 -14.57
CA VAL A 290 -7.90 -28.56 -15.77
C VAL A 290 -7.39 -27.85 -17.01
N LYS A 291 -7.26 -28.58 -18.13
CA LYS A 291 -6.88 -27.99 -19.41
C LYS A 291 -8.04 -27.20 -20.01
N ALA A 292 -7.69 -26.09 -20.64
CA ALA A 292 -8.63 -25.26 -21.36
C ALA A 292 -7.96 -24.65 -22.60
N LYS A 293 -8.76 -24.30 -23.59
CA LYS A 293 -8.34 -23.58 -24.78
C LYS A 293 -8.76 -22.11 -24.66
N VAL A 294 -7.86 -21.20 -24.93
CA VAL A 294 -8.15 -19.77 -24.96
C VAL A 294 -9.02 -19.46 -26.19
N SER A 295 -10.26 -19.04 -25.98
CA SER A 295 -11.17 -18.61 -27.03
C SER A 295 -10.95 -17.15 -27.40
N SER A 296 -10.87 -16.26 -26.40
CA SER A 296 -10.67 -14.84 -26.63
C SER A 296 -9.80 -14.20 -25.53
N ILE A 297 -9.15 -13.10 -25.90
CA ILE A 297 -8.36 -12.27 -24.99
C ILE A 297 -8.67 -10.80 -25.28
N LYS A 298 -9.00 -10.02 -24.25
CA LYS A 298 -9.26 -8.58 -24.38
C LYS A 298 -8.59 -7.83 -23.23
N MET A 299 -7.63 -6.98 -23.56
CA MET A 299 -7.04 -6.07 -22.56
C MET A 299 -8.01 -4.94 -22.23
N GLN A 300 -8.15 -4.64 -20.94
CA GLN A 300 -8.95 -3.54 -20.43
C GLN A 300 -8.11 -2.77 -19.37
N GLY A 301 -7.35 -1.80 -19.85
CA GLY A 301 -6.33 -1.17 -19.01
C GLY A 301 -5.28 -2.18 -18.56
N ARG A 302 -5.12 -2.32 -17.25
CA ARG A 302 -4.19 -3.28 -16.61
C ARG A 302 -4.82 -4.65 -16.34
N LEU A 303 -6.09 -4.84 -16.70
CA LEU A 303 -6.82 -6.10 -16.56
C LEU A 303 -6.87 -6.83 -17.89
N CYS A 304 -6.98 -8.15 -17.85
CA CYS A 304 -7.16 -8.98 -19.03
C CYS A 304 -8.42 -9.81 -18.88
N LYS A 305 -9.40 -9.57 -19.75
CA LYS A 305 -10.54 -10.47 -19.89
C LYS A 305 -10.15 -11.60 -20.82
N VAL A 306 -10.33 -12.84 -20.35
CA VAL A 306 -10.05 -14.04 -21.11
C VAL A 306 -11.26 -14.96 -21.06
N THR A 307 -11.63 -15.53 -22.24
CA THR A 307 -12.62 -16.60 -22.33
C THR A 307 -11.89 -17.90 -22.62
N LEU A 308 -12.17 -18.91 -21.82
CA LEU A 308 -11.59 -20.24 -21.91
C LEU A 308 -12.69 -21.27 -22.24
N VAL A 309 -12.36 -22.26 -23.05
CA VAL A 309 -13.19 -23.44 -23.25
C VAL A 309 -12.52 -24.62 -22.58
N LEU A 310 -13.15 -25.15 -21.53
CA LEU A 310 -12.64 -26.28 -20.74
C LEU A 310 -12.74 -27.59 -21.50
N ASP A 311 -11.75 -28.45 -21.37
CA ASP A 311 -11.78 -29.81 -21.92
C ASP A 311 -12.83 -30.70 -21.24
N SER A 312 -13.06 -30.47 -19.94
CA SER A 312 -14.06 -31.17 -19.12
C SER A 312 -15.16 -30.21 -18.66
N GLU A 313 -16.18 -30.70 -17.98
CA GLU A 313 -17.19 -29.86 -17.35
C GLU A 313 -16.57 -28.94 -16.26
N SER A 314 -17.20 -27.79 -16.05
CA SER A 314 -16.75 -26.70 -15.18
C SER A 314 -16.92 -26.96 -13.68
N ALA A 315 -16.80 -28.22 -13.23
CA ALA A 315 -16.96 -28.58 -11.84
C ALA A 315 -16.02 -27.76 -10.92
N GLY A 316 -16.61 -27.11 -9.92
CA GLY A 316 -15.86 -26.28 -8.95
C GLY A 316 -15.69 -24.81 -9.32
N PHE A 317 -15.89 -24.41 -10.57
CA PHE A 317 -15.89 -23.00 -10.97
C PHE A 317 -17.24 -22.34 -10.67
N GLN A 318 -17.20 -21.19 -10.03
CA GLN A 318 -18.41 -20.43 -9.69
C GLN A 318 -18.20 -18.95 -9.98
N PRO A 319 -19.16 -18.24 -10.57
CA PRO A 319 -19.08 -16.79 -10.71
C PRO A 319 -18.80 -16.12 -9.37
N THR A 320 -18.05 -15.02 -9.40
CA THR A 320 -17.60 -14.23 -8.25
C THR A 320 -16.46 -14.85 -7.42
N LYS A 321 -16.08 -16.09 -7.70
CA LYS A 321 -14.95 -16.74 -7.05
C LYS A 321 -13.64 -16.48 -7.80
N LEU A 322 -12.54 -16.86 -7.17
CA LEU A 322 -11.20 -16.70 -7.73
C LEU A 322 -10.82 -17.93 -8.57
N ALA A 323 -9.95 -17.69 -9.55
CA ALA A 323 -9.29 -18.73 -10.30
C ALA A 323 -7.82 -18.39 -10.54
N ARG A 324 -7.04 -19.41 -10.89
CA ARG A 324 -5.66 -19.31 -11.33
C ARG A 324 -5.53 -19.83 -12.76
N VAL A 325 -4.76 -19.12 -13.58
CA VAL A 325 -4.50 -19.49 -14.96
C VAL A 325 -3.00 -19.61 -15.23
N TRP A 326 -2.56 -20.73 -15.75
CA TRP A 326 -1.18 -20.98 -16.18
C TRP A 326 -1.12 -21.04 -17.71
N ALA A 327 -0.35 -20.15 -18.30
CA ALA A 327 0.03 -20.32 -19.71
C ALA A 327 0.92 -21.55 -19.85
N GLU A 328 0.75 -22.35 -20.90
CA GLU A 328 1.61 -23.51 -21.17
C GLU A 328 3.09 -23.10 -21.19
N LYS A 329 3.95 -23.90 -20.52
CA LYS A 329 5.40 -23.71 -20.62
C LYS A 329 5.81 -24.05 -22.06
N LYS A 330 6.48 -23.13 -22.71
CA LYS A 330 7.09 -23.38 -24.01
C LYS A 330 8.23 -24.40 -23.88
#